data_76ccaf27c520b5d1a595142fe0232cb8
#
_entry.id   76ccaf27c520b5d1a595142fe0232cb8
#
_cell.length_a   1.000
_cell.length_b   1.000
_cell.length_c   1.000
_cell.angle_alpha   90.00
_cell.angle_beta   90.00
_cell.angle_gamma   90.00
#
_symmetry.space_group_name_H-M   'P 1'
#
loop_
_entity.id
_entity.type
_entity.pdbx_description
1 polymer ?
#
loop_
_entity_poly.entity_id
_entity_poly.type
_entity_poly.pdbx_seq_one_letter_code
_entity_poly.pdbx_strand_id
1 'polypeptide(L)'
;VTSAYQQLTKTFQRLSRFSHVTAIAGCDMQTTMPPGGSQARGEALAEMSVLQHQILTAPQVGEWLRAAEQQSLNDVERANLNEMQRAYQQATLLPDDFVEAKSIAGSVCEHAWRTQRPANDWQGFAANLKEVVRLSREEAQRRADATGSSRYDALLDLYEPGMTRARLDETFGELKTWLPDLLQQVVEKQAKQTVVTPQGPFALPAQRQLGLSIMETLGFDFNHGRLDISAHPFCGGVPEDVRITTRYNENEFLSALMGVIHETGHARYEQNLPQQWRGQPVALARSTAIHESQSLFMEMQLGRSREFLQRILPQVIATFGDQSALQADNFVRLTQQVKPGLIRVDADELSYPAHVILRYEIEQALIEGEIEVEDIPALWDEKMMQSLGLDTRGNYRDGCMQDIHWTDGAFGYFPTYTLGAMYAAQLFRSVHLAIPQLSELIQHGELQPVFDWLQQNIWQHGSRFSTDQLLINATGEALNPAFFRQHLEQRYLNS
;
A
#
# COMPACT_ATOMS: atom_id res chain seq x y z
N VAL A 1 5.49 -40.50 14.86
CA VAL A 1 6.16 -39.85 13.67
C VAL A 1 5.47 -38.52 13.44
N THR A 2 6.24 -37.44 13.36
CA THR A 2 5.72 -36.11 13.07
C THR A 2 5.16 -36.09 11.64
N SER A 3 3.93 -35.61 11.43
CA SER A 3 3.32 -35.56 10.09
C SER A 3 4.05 -34.56 9.18
N ALA A 4 3.89 -34.70 7.85
CA ALA A 4 4.49 -33.75 6.88
C ALA A 4 4.01 -32.30 7.11
N TYR A 5 2.71 -32.12 7.35
CA TYR A 5 2.17 -30.79 7.69
C TYR A 5 2.79 -30.24 8.99
N GLN A 6 3.00 -31.05 10.02
CA GLN A 6 3.67 -30.63 11.25
C GLN A 6 5.15 -30.26 11.03
N GLN A 7 5.85 -30.90 10.07
CA GLN A 7 7.23 -30.50 9.70
C GLN A 7 7.21 -29.13 9.01
N LEU A 8 6.28 -28.90 8.09
CA LEU A 8 6.08 -27.60 7.44
C LEU A 8 5.78 -26.49 8.45
N THR A 9 4.84 -26.72 9.38
CA THR A 9 4.52 -25.70 10.40
C THR A 9 5.72 -25.32 11.25
N LYS A 10 6.57 -26.27 11.62
CA LYS A 10 7.85 -25.99 12.33
C LYS A 10 8.82 -25.18 11.48
N THR A 11 8.92 -25.52 10.20
CA THR A 11 9.82 -24.81 9.25
C THR A 11 9.38 -23.39 9.06
N PHE A 12 8.08 -23.14 8.79
CA PHE A 12 7.54 -21.79 8.63
C PHE A 12 7.57 -20.98 9.93
N GLN A 13 7.37 -21.61 11.09
CA GLN A 13 7.59 -20.97 12.38
C GLN A 13 9.05 -20.49 12.57
N ARG A 14 10.02 -21.27 12.09
CA ARG A 14 11.43 -20.87 12.11
C ARG A 14 11.71 -19.72 11.15
N LEU A 15 11.17 -19.77 9.93
CA LEU A 15 11.26 -18.68 8.94
C LEU A 15 10.69 -17.39 9.49
N SER A 16 9.50 -17.44 10.10
CA SER A 16 8.86 -16.28 10.73
C SER A 16 9.74 -15.61 11.79
N ARG A 17 10.49 -16.39 12.59
CA ARG A 17 11.43 -15.84 13.60
C ARG A 17 12.61 -15.11 12.96
N PHE A 18 13.13 -15.61 11.84
CA PHE A 18 14.18 -14.91 11.08
C PHE A 18 13.61 -13.66 10.39
N SER A 19 12.41 -13.76 9.81
CA SER A 19 11.73 -12.60 9.22
C SER A 19 11.47 -11.49 10.25
N HIS A 20 11.15 -11.84 11.49
CA HIS A 20 11.02 -10.88 12.59
C HIS A 20 12.33 -10.06 12.77
N VAL A 21 13.47 -10.75 12.86
CA VAL A 21 14.77 -10.07 13.04
C VAL A 21 15.11 -9.16 11.84
N THR A 22 14.87 -9.66 10.62
CA THR A 22 15.15 -8.88 9.40
C THR A 22 14.22 -7.67 9.27
N ALA A 23 12.93 -7.80 9.60
CA ALA A 23 11.97 -6.71 9.58
C ALA A 23 12.36 -5.58 10.56
N ILE A 24 12.71 -5.93 11.80
CA ILE A 24 13.15 -4.93 12.80
C ILE A 24 14.47 -4.28 12.40
N ALA A 25 15.43 -5.04 11.89
CA ALA A 25 16.71 -4.51 11.40
C ALA A 25 16.52 -3.60 10.18
N GLY A 26 15.56 -3.91 9.30
CA GLY A 26 15.17 -3.06 8.17
C GLY A 26 14.54 -1.73 8.62
N CYS A 27 13.62 -1.77 9.57
CA CYS A 27 13.04 -0.55 10.16
C CYS A 27 14.09 0.34 10.81
N ASP A 28 15.02 -0.25 11.59
CA ASP A 28 16.11 0.49 12.22
C ASP A 28 17.01 1.17 11.18
N MET A 29 17.29 0.49 10.07
CA MET A 29 18.09 1.04 8.97
C MET A 29 17.48 2.30 8.35
N GLN A 30 16.16 2.40 8.32
CA GLN A 30 15.43 3.55 7.76
C GLN A 30 15.19 4.66 8.79
N THR A 31 15.44 4.43 10.08
CA THR A 31 15.05 5.34 11.17
C THR A 31 16.21 5.78 12.04
N THR A 32 16.75 4.87 12.84
CA THR A 32 17.67 5.21 13.95
C THR A 32 19.12 4.75 13.75
N MET A 33 19.37 3.91 12.77
CA MET A 33 20.73 3.39 12.52
C MET A 33 21.70 4.52 12.14
N PRO A 34 22.87 4.59 12.78
CA PRO A 34 23.91 5.54 12.36
C PRO A 34 24.36 5.29 10.91
N PRO A 35 24.65 6.34 10.11
CA PRO A 35 25.07 6.18 8.70
C PRO A 35 26.27 5.27 8.48
N GLY A 36 27.22 5.25 9.43
CA GLY A 36 28.38 4.37 9.37
C GLY A 36 28.07 2.88 9.51
N GLY A 37 26.86 2.50 9.92
CA GLY A 37 26.40 1.12 10.04
C GLY A 37 25.84 0.51 8.75
N SER A 38 25.62 1.31 7.70
CA SER A 38 24.86 0.90 6.52
C SER A 38 25.43 -0.33 5.81
N GLN A 39 26.73 -0.38 5.59
CA GLN A 39 27.37 -1.51 4.92
C GLN A 39 27.23 -2.80 5.74
N ALA A 40 27.61 -2.78 7.02
CA ALA A 40 27.55 -3.96 7.89
C ALA A 40 26.10 -4.46 8.06
N ARG A 41 25.13 -3.56 8.15
CA ARG A 41 23.69 -3.90 8.22
C ARG A 41 23.22 -4.54 6.91
N GLY A 42 23.61 -3.99 5.77
CA GLY A 42 23.29 -4.56 4.45
C GLY A 42 23.85 -5.98 4.30
N GLU A 43 25.12 -6.19 4.65
CA GLU A 43 25.75 -7.52 4.62
C GLU A 43 25.03 -8.52 5.54
N ALA A 44 24.68 -8.11 6.76
CA ALA A 44 23.97 -8.98 7.71
C ALA A 44 22.54 -9.34 7.22
N LEU A 45 21.81 -8.39 6.64
CA LEU A 45 20.47 -8.64 6.07
C LEU A 45 20.56 -9.54 4.83
N ALA A 46 21.59 -9.41 4.00
CA ALA A 46 21.83 -10.29 2.87
C ALA A 46 22.07 -11.75 3.31
N GLU A 47 22.91 -11.98 4.30
CA GLU A 47 23.15 -13.30 4.88
C GLU A 47 21.88 -13.92 5.47
N MET A 48 21.05 -13.12 6.15
CA MET A 48 19.76 -13.57 6.69
C MET A 48 18.78 -13.94 5.59
N SER A 49 18.75 -13.20 4.48
CA SER A 49 17.92 -13.48 3.32
C SER A 49 18.34 -14.80 2.65
N VAL A 50 19.64 -15.01 2.46
CA VAL A 50 20.18 -16.26 1.92
C VAL A 50 19.81 -17.46 2.81
N LEU A 51 19.99 -17.30 4.13
CA LEU A 51 19.61 -18.37 5.08
C LEU A 51 18.12 -18.71 5.01
N GLN A 52 17.24 -17.71 4.96
CA GLN A 52 15.80 -17.92 4.85
C GLN A 52 15.45 -18.61 3.53
N HIS A 53 16.05 -18.17 2.42
CA HIS A 53 15.88 -18.78 1.11
C HIS A 53 16.28 -20.26 1.12
N GLN A 54 17.46 -20.60 1.65
CA GLN A 54 17.93 -21.98 1.75
C GLN A 54 17.01 -22.86 2.59
N ILE A 55 16.46 -22.34 3.70
CA ILE A 55 15.52 -23.08 4.52
C ILE A 55 14.21 -23.34 3.76
N LEU A 56 13.68 -22.31 3.06
CA LEU A 56 12.42 -22.42 2.34
C LEU A 56 12.53 -23.36 1.14
N THR A 57 13.62 -23.26 0.37
CA THR A 57 13.82 -24.02 -0.88
C THR A 57 14.46 -25.40 -0.69
N ALA A 58 14.73 -25.81 0.56
CA ALA A 58 15.29 -27.13 0.83
C ALA A 58 14.44 -28.24 0.19
N PRO A 59 15.03 -29.26 -0.48
CA PRO A 59 14.30 -30.32 -1.18
C PRO A 59 13.25 -31.02 -0.32
N GLN A 60 13.53 -31.17 0.97
CA GLN A 60 12.61 -31.76 1.94
C GLN A 60 11.31 -30.95 2.09
N VAL A 61 11.34 -29.63 1.93
CA VAL A 61 10.12 -28.79 2.00
C VAL A 61 9.18 -29.17 0.87
N GLY A 62 9.69 -29.31 -0.36
CA GLY A 62 8.89 -29.78 -1.50
C GLY A 62 8.32 -31.18 -1.31
N GLU A 63 9.07 -32.09 -0.67
CA GLU A 63 8.57 -33.42 -0.34
C GLU A 63 7.45 -33.36 0.69
N TRP A 64 7.60 -32.56 1.75
CA TRP A 64 6.58 -32.40 2.78
C TRP A 64 5.33 -31.72 2.25
N LEU A 65 5.46 -30.74 1.34
CA LEU A 65 4.31 -30.09 0.69
C LEU A 65 3.46 -31.13 -0.07
N ARG A 66 4.07 -31.95 -0.93
CA ARG A 66 3.38 -33.03 -1.66
C ARG A 66 2.74 -34.05 -0.72
N ALA A 67 3.44 -34.44 0.35
CA ALA A 67 2.92 -35.39 1.32
C ALA A 67 1.77 -34.80 2.16
N ALA A 68 1.82 -33.52 2.51
CA ALA A 68 0.78 -32.84 3.28
C ALA A 68 -0.53 -32.67 2.48
N GLU A 69 -0.47 -32.55 1.17
CA GLU A 69 -1.67 -32.52 0.31
C GLU A 69 -2.58 -33.73 0.51
N GLN A 70 -2.01 -34.88 0.78
CA GLN A 70 -2.72 -36.16 0.97
C GLN A 70 -3.23 -36.36 2.43
N GLN A 71 -2.94 -35.41 3.33
CA GLN A 71 -3.37 -35.50 4.72
C GLN A 71 -4.79 -34.92 4.90
N SER A 72 -5.51 -35.43 5.87
CA SER A 72 -6.76 -34.87 6.32
C SER A 72 -6.48 -33.59 7.11
N LEU A 73 -6.71 -32.43 6.51
CA LEU A 73 -6.50 -31.11 7.07
C LEU A 73 -7.84 -30.41 7.22
N ASN A 74 -8.01 -29.63 8.29
CA ASN A 74 -9.16 -28.74 8.42
C ASN A 74 -9.00 -27.53 7.48
N ASP A 75 -10.04 -26.68 7.39
CA ASP A 75 -10.08 -25.56 6.45
C ASP A 75 -8.91 -24.58 6.63
N VAL A 76 -8.53 -24.26 7.88
CA VAL A 76 -7.42 -23.35 8.17
C VAL A 76 -6.08 -24.00 7.83
N GLU A 77 -5.90 -25.26 8.16
CA GLU A 77 -4.68 -26.00 7.81
C GLU A 77 -4.53 -26.13 6.29
N ARG A 78 -5.63 -26.32 5.57
CA ARG A 78 -5.65 -26.35 4.11
C ARG A 78 -5.26 -24.99 3.53
N ALA A 79 -5.85 -23.90 4.02
CA ALA A 79 -5.49 -22.55 3.62
C ALA A 79 -4.00 -22.25 3.91
N ASN A 80 -3.50 -22.65 5.09
CA ASN A 80 -2.10 -22.47 5.45
C ASN A 80 -1.17 -23.26 4.51
N LEU A 81 -1.53 -24.51 4.18
CA LEU A 81 -0.76 -25.32 3.24
C LEU A 81 -0.69 -24.67 1.85
N ASN A 82 -1.80 -24.08 1.38
CA ASN A 82 -1.84 -23.39 0.09
C ASN A 82 -0.89 -22.16 0.09
N GLU A 83 -0.87 -21.39 1.17
CA GLU A 83 0.07 -20.25 1.30
C GLU A 83 1.53 -20.71 1.44
N MET A 84 1.78 -21.85 2.10
CA MET A 84 3.12 -22.47 2.16
C MET A 84 3.59 -22.92 0.76
N GLN A 85 2.70 -23.55 -0.02
CA GLN A 85 2.97 -23.97 -1.39
C GLN A 85 3.28 -22.74 -2.28
N ARG A 86 2.46 -21.68 -2.16
CA ARG A 86 2.68 -20.43 -2.87
C ARG A 86 4.05 -19.84 -2.56
N ALA A 87 4.42 -19.73 -1.28
CA ALA A 87 5.73 -19.21 -0.86
C ALA A 87 6.89 -20.06 -1.41
N TYR A 88 6.78 -21.39 -1.34
CA TYR A 88 7.77 -22.32 -1.88
C TYR A 88 7.91 -22.18 -3.41
N GLN A 89 6.79 -22.16 -4.13
CA GLN A 89 6.79 -22.01 -5.58
C GLN A 89 7.42 -20.68 -6.02
N GLN A 90 7.06 -19.58 -5.38
CA GLN A 90 7.65 -18.27 -5.66
C GLN A 90 9.16 -18.25 -5.44
N ALA A 91 9.64 -18.90 -4.38
CA ALA A 91 11.07 -18.95 -4.05
C ALA A 91 11.88 -19.89 -4.96
N THR A 92 11.29 -20.98 -5.47
CA THR A 92 12.01 -21.99 -6.29
C THR A 92 11.92 -21.75 -7.79
N LEU A 93 11.09 -20.81 -8.22
CA LEU A 93 10.82 -20.59 -9.66
C LEU A 93 11.97 -19.91 -10.37
N LEU A 94 12.70 -19.04 -9.68
CA LEU A 94 13.81 -18.26 -10.24
C LEU A 94 15.15 -18.86 -9.80
N PRO A 95 16.09 -19.08 -10.74
CA PRO A 95 17.45 -19.51 -10.40
C PRO A 95 18.20 -18.43 -9.59
N ASP A 96 19.15 -18.86 -8.77
CA ASP A 96 19.91 -17.95 -7.89
C ASP A 96 20.67 -16.86 -8.67
N ASP A 97 21.31 -17.23 -9.76
CA ASP A 97 22.03 -16.29 -10.65
C ASP A 97 21.10 -15.25 -11.28
N PHE A 98 19.86 -15.62 -11.59
CA PHE A 98 18.85 -14.68 -12.08
C PHE A 98 18.40 -13.70 -10.98
N VAL A 99 18.17 -14.20 -9.77
CA VAL A 99 17.79 -13.37 -8.61
C VAL A 99 18.91 -12.36 -8.29
N GLU A 100 20.17 -12.81 -8.33
CA GLU A 100 21.34 -11.95 -8.16
C GLU A 100 21.40 -10.86 -9.25
N ALA A 101 21.27 -11.22 -10.52
CA ALA A 101 21.28 -10.28 -11.63
C ALA A 101 20.18 -9.21 -11.49
N LYS A 102 18.96 -9.63 -11.11
CA LYS A 102 17.84 -8.72 -10.88
C LYS A 102 18.12 -7.76 -9.72
N SER A 103 18.65 -8.25 -8.60
CA SER A 103 19.01 -7.43 -7.45
C SER A 103 20.09 -6.39 -7.79
N ILE A 104 21.11 -6.77 -8.55
CA ILE A 104 22.16 -5.86 -9.01
C ILE A 104 21.58 -4.79 -9.93
N ALA A 105 20.77 -5.17 -10.92
CA ALA A 105 20.17 -4.24 -11.88
C ALA A 105 19.27 -3.21 -11.16
N GLY A 106 18.43 -3.65 -10.24
CA GLY A 106 17.56 -2.77 -9.44
C GLY A 106 18.39 -1.79 -8.60
N SER A 107 19.37 -2.29 -7.88
CA SER A 107 20.25 -1.45 -7.04
C SER A 107 21.01 -0.40 -7.85
N VAL A 108 21.56 -0.77 -9.01
CA VAL A 108 22.24 0.17 -9.92
C VAL A 108 21.27 1.22 -10.45
N CYS A 109 20.09 0.80 -10.89
CA CYS A 109 19.07 1.70 -11.43
C CYS A 109 18.58 2.68 -10.35
N GLU A 110 18.24 2.20 -9.15
CA GLU A 110 17.77 3.03 -8.04
C GLU A 110 18.84 4.04 -7.60
N HIS A 111 20.08 3.58 -7.43
CA HIS A 111 21.18 4.46 -7.03
C HIS A 111 21.41 5.58 -8.04
N ALA A 112 21.44 5.26 -9.33
CA ALA A 112 21.60 6.24 -10.39
C ALA A 112 20.37 7.19 -10.47
N TRP A 113 19.17 6.69 -10.29
CA TRP A 113 17.94 7.46 -10.30
C TRP A 113 17.93 8.60 -9.27
N ARG A 114 18.53 8.42 -8.11
CA ARG A 114 18.63 9.44 -7.04
C ARG A 114 19.30 10.74 -7.51
N THR A 115 20.18 10.66 -8.48
CA THR A 115 20.86 11.82 -9.10
C THR A 115 20.26 12.20 -10.45
N GLN A 116 19.84 11.21 -11.25
CA GLN A 116 19.30 11.42 -12.59
C GLN A 116 17.92 12.09 -12.55
N ARG A 117 17.05 11.71 -11.59
CA ARG A 117 15.75 12.36 -11.44
C ARG A 117 15.84 13.85 -11.15
N PRO A 118 16.57 14.33 -10.13
CA PRO A 118 16.73 15.77 -9.89
C PRO A 118 17.35 16.51 -11.07
N ALA A 119 18.22 15.86 -11.84
CA ALA A 119 18.86 16.39 -13.03
C ALA A 119 17.95 16.39 -14.28
N ASN A 120 16.74 15.82 -14.19
CA ASN A 120 15.84 15.61 -15.33
C ASN A 120 16.48 14.77 -16.47
N ASP A 121 17.40 13.84 -16.13
CA ASP A 121 18.19 13.06 -17.07
C ASP A 121 17.44 11.75 -17.44
N TRP A 122 16.51 11.85 -18.37
CA TRP A 122 15.80 10.70 -18.88
C TRP A 122 16.72 9.71 -19.63
N GLN A 123 17.67 10.22 -20.41
CA GLN A 123 18.54 9.35 -21.23
C GLN A 123 19.41 8.45 -20.35
N GLY A 124 20.03 9.02 -19.33
CA GLY A 124 20.78 8.26 -18.34
C GLY A 124 19.92 7.26 -17.57
N PHE A 125 18.72 7.65 -17.17
CA PHE A 125 17.78 6.77 -16.46
C PHE A 125 17.29 5.62 -17.35
N ALA A 126 16.87 5.90 -18.58
CA ALA A 126 16.39 4.90 -19.52
C ALA A 126 17.43 3.80 -19.79
N ALA A 127 18.71 4.15 -19.84
CA ALA A 127 19.80 3.19 -20.04
C ALA A 127 19.85 2.14 -18.91
N ASN A 128 19.64 2.56 -17.65
CA ASN A 128 19.60 1.65 -16.50
C ASN A 128 18.27 0.89 -16.43
N LEU A 129 17.16 1.56 -16.71
CA LEU A 129 15.82 0.97 -16.66
C LEU A 129 15.64 -0.18 -17.67
N LYS A 130 16.29 -0.12 -18.84
CA LYS A 130 16.24 -1.20 -19.86
C LYS A 130 16.63 -2.56 -19.32
N GLU A 131 17.67 -2.63 -18.51
CA GLU A 131 18.11 -3.91 -17.94
C GLU A 131 17.11 -4.41 -16.88
N VAL A 132 16.57 -3.53 -16.06
CA VAL A 132 15.51 -3.88 -15.11
C VAL A 132 14.28 -4.40 -15.83
N VAL A 133 13.84 -3.74 -16.90
CA VAL A 133 12.69 -4.17 -17.72
C VAL A 133 12.98 -5.52 -18.40
N ARG A 134 14.18 -5.71 -18.98
CA ARG A 134 14.55 -6.98 -19.58
C ARG A 134 14.44 -8.15 -18.60
N LEU A 135 15.00 -7.98 -17.40
CA LEU A 135 14.95 -8.99 -16.34
C LEU A 135 13.52 -9.18 -15.82
N SER A 136 12.75 -8.11 -15.68
CA SER A 136 11.35 -8.20 -15.24
C SER A 136 10.47 -8.93 -16.26
N ARG A 137 10.68 -8.72 -17.57
CA ARG A 137 10.03 -9.50 -18.64
C ARG A 137 10.40 -10.99 -18.59
N GLU A 138 11.68 -11.30 -18.33
CA GLU A 138 12.14 -12.68 -18.19
C GLU A 138 11.54 -13.35 -16.95
N GLU A 139 11.51 -12.67 -15.79
CA GLU A 139 10.81 -13.15 -14.61
C GLU A 139 9.33 -13.39 -14.88
N ALA A 140 8.66 -12.41 -15.49
CA ALA A 140 7.25 -12.51 -15.86
C ALA A 140 6.98 -13.72 -16.77
N GLN A 141 7.84 -13.97 -17.73
CA GLN A 141 7.71 -15.14 -18.62
C GLN A 141 7.88 -16.46 -17.86
N ARG A 142 8.90 -16.58 -17.01
CA ARG A 142 9.13 -17.80 -16.21
C ARG A 142 7.94 -18.10 -15.30
N ARG A 143 7.37 -17.07 -14.66
CA ARG A 143 6.18 -17.18 -13.81
C ARG A 143 4.94 -17.53 -14.63
N ALA A 144 4.74 -16.89 -15.79
CA ALA A 144 3.65 -17.17 -16.71
C ALA A 144 3.67 -18.61 -17.22
N ASP A 145 4.83 -19.11 -17.59
CA ASP A 145 5.01 -20.50 -18.04
C ASP A 145 4.65 -21.52 -16.96
N ALA A 146 4.94 -21.18 -15.69
CA ALA A 146 4.63 -22.05 -14.54
C ALA A 146 3.15 -22.02 -14.14
N THR A 147 2.44 -20.91 -14.38
CA THR A 147 1.05 -20.72 -13.94
C THR A 147 0.03 -20.80 -15.08
N GLY A 148 0.46 -20.70 -16.34
CA GLY A 148 -0.41 -20.61 -17.51
C GLY A 148 -1.12 -19.26 -17.65
N SER A 149 -0.59 -18.20 -17.01
CA SER A 149 -1.13 -16.83 -17.06
C SER A 149 -0.43 -15.96 -18.12
N SER A 150 -0.86 -14.69 -18.27
CA SER A 150 -0.07 -13.68 -19.00
C SER A 150 1.16 -13.26 -18.18
N ARG A 151 2.12 -12.59 -18.81
CA ARG A 151 3.30 -12.05 -18.13
C ARG A 151 2.90 -11.06 -17.04
N TYR A 152 2.02 -10.14 -17.37
CA TYR A 152 1.60 -9.12 -16.42
C TYR A 152 0.78 -9.71 -15.26
N ASP A 153 -0.14 -10.65 -15.54
CA ASP A 153 -0.89 -11.36 -14.50
C ASP A 153 0.04 -12.07 -13.52
N ALA A 154 1.12 -12.67 -14.01
CA ALA A 154 2.09 -13.38 -13.18
C ALA A 154 2.86 -12.46 -12.22
N LEU A 155 3.12 -11.20 -12.60
CA LEU A 155 3.71 -10.20 -11.70
C LEU A 155 2.68 -9.59 -10.76
N LEU A 156 1.48 -9.29 -11.26
CA LEU A 156 0.37 -8.77 -10.47
C LEU A 156 0.01 -9.72 -9.31
N ASP A 157 0.04 -11.03 -9.56
CA ASP A 157 -0.23 -12.06 -8.56
C ASP A 157 0.73 -12.02 -7.37
N LEU A 158 1.92 -11.45 -7.50
CA LEU A 158 2.85 -11.26 -6.38
C LEU A 158 2.28 -10.33 -5.30
N TYR A 159 1.49 -9.35 -5.70
CA TYR A 159 0.94 -8.29 -4.85
C TYR A 159 -0.54 -8.48 -4.55
N GLU A 160 -1.32 -8.94 -5.56
CA GLU A 160 -2.76 -9.15 -5.45
C GLU A 160 -3.14 -10.54 -5.96
N PRO A 161 -2.99 -11.58 -5.12
CA PRO A 161 -3.25 -12.96 -5.51
C PRO A 161 -4.64 -13.18 -6.08
N GLY A 162 -4.69 -13.72 -7.31
CA GLY A 162 -5.94 -14.02 -8.01
C GLY A 162 -6.53 -12.85 -8.79
N MET A 163 -5.95 -11.65 -8.73
CA MET A 163 -6.31 -10.54 -9.63
C MET A 163 -5.73 -10.79 -11.02
N THR A 164 -6.45 -10.35 -12.04
CA THR A 164 -6.01 -10.49 -13.44
C THR A 164 -6.10 -9.17 -14.18
N ARG A 165 -5.29 -9.04 -15.24
CA ARG A 165 -5.35 -7.92 -16.19
C ARG A 165 -6.78 -7.69 -16.70
N ALA A 166 -7.48 -8.76 -17.09
CA ALA A 166 -8.83 -8.63 -17.61
C ALA A 166 -9.80 -7.97 -16.62
N ARG A 167 -9.71 -8.31 -15.34
CA ARG A 167 -10.52 -7.67 -14.28
C ARG A 167 -10.09 -6.23 -14.01
N LEU A 168 -8.78 -5.95 -14.08
CA LEU A 168 -8.29 -4.57 -13.95
C LEU A 168 -8.73 -3.70 -15.13
N ASP A 169 -8.65 -4.21 -16.37
CA ASP A 169 -9.10 -3.50 -17.57
C ASP A 169 -10.59 -3.15 -17.48
N GLU A 170 -11.43 -4.08 -17.00
CA GLU A 170 -12.85 -3.82 -16.76
C GLU A 170 -13.04 -2.76 -15.68
N THR A 171 -12.41 -2.94 -14.51
CA THR A 171 -12.57 -2.06 -13.35
C THR A 171 -12.04 -0.64 -13.63
N PHE A 172 -10.83 -0.53 -14.16
CA PHE A 172 -10.22 0.77 -14.46
C PHE A 172 -10.84 1.41 -15.71
N GLY A 173 -11.30 0.59 -16.66
CA GLY A 173 -12.09 1.05 -17.80
C GLY A 173 -13.37 1.76 -17.35
N GLU A 174 -14.09 1.19 -16.36
CA GLU A 174 -15.26 1.84 -15.78
C GLU A 174 -14.91 3.17 -15.12
N LEU A 175 -13.83 3.22 -14.29
CA LEU A 175 -13.40 4.48 -13.67
C LEU A 175 -13.10 5.57 -14.71
N LYS A 176 -12.44 5.22 -15.79
CA LYS A 176 -12.09 6.18 -16.87
C LYS A 176 -13.32 6.81 -17.54
N THR A 177 -14.49 6.16 -17.49
CA THR A 177 -15.71 6.71 -18.09
C THR A 177 -16.31 7.88 -17.33
N TRP A 178 -16.07 8.01 -16.03
CA TRP A 178 -16.71 9.01 -15.19
C TRP A 178 -15.75 9.87 -14.35
N LEU A 179 -14.55 9.36 -14.06
CA LEU A 179 -13.60 10.04 -13.16
C LEU A 179 -13.15 11.42 -13.67
N PRO A 180 -12.81 11.61 -14.97
CA PRO A 180 -12.41 12.92 -15.47
C PRO A 180 -13.53 13.96 -15.35
N ASP A 181 -14.76 13.59 -15.66
CA ASP A 181 -15.92 14.49 -15.55
C ASP A 181 -16.21 14.86 -14.10
N LEU A 182 -16.12 13.89 -13.18
CA LEU A 182 -16.30 14.13 -11.76
C LEU A 182 -15.21 15.05 -11.22
N LEU A 183 -13.94 14.83 -11.61
CA LEU A 183 -12.81 15.68 -11.25
C LEU A 183 -13.04 17.13 -11.69
N GLN A 184 -13.45 17.35 -12.92
CA GLN A 184 -13.74 18.67 -13.44
C GLN A 184 -14.87 19.36 -12.64
N GLN A 185 -15.98 18.68 -12.41
CA GLN A 185 -17.11 19.21 -11.64
C GLN A 185 -16.70 19.62 -10.22
N VAL A 186 -15.90 18.80 -9.56
CA VAL A 186 -15.42 19.09 -8.19
C VAL A 186 -14.48 20.30 -8.19
N VAL A 187 -13.52 20.37 -9.12
CA VAL A 187 -12.61 21.50 -9.25
C VAL A 187 -13.39 22.80 -9.50
N GLU A 188 -14.39 22.79 -10.40
CA GLU A 188 -15.25 23.93 -10.69
C GLU A 188 -16.10 24.36 -9.49
N LYS A 189 -16.62 23.38 -8.70
CA LYS A 189 -17.35 23.63 -7.44
C LYS A 189 -16.43 24.29 -6.42
N GLN A 190 -15.24 23.71 -6.19
CA GLN A 190 -14.29 24.17 -5.18
C GLN A 190 -13.63 25.51 -5.55
N ALA A 191 -13.50 25.85 -6.83
CA ALA A 191 -13.00 27.16 -7.27
C ALA A 191 -13.87 28.34 -6.79
N LYS A 192 -15.13 28.08 -6.44
CA LYS A 192 -16.06 29.09 -5.88
C LYS A 192 -15.97 29.21 -4.35
N GLN A 193 -15.17 28.38 -3.70
CA GLN A 193 -15.02 28.35 -2.25
C GLN A 193 -13.75 29.09 -1.83
N THR A 194 -13.84 29.80 -0.71
CA THR A 194 -12.64 30.35 -0.08
C THR A 194 -12.10 29.35 0.92
N VAL A 195 -10.81 29.03 0.80
CA VAL A 195 -10.07 28.20 1.75
C VAL A 195 -8.94 29.00 2.34
N VAL A 196 -8.89 29.12 3.65
CA VAL A 196 -7.84 29.81 4.40
C VAL A 196 -6.83 28.76 4.86
N THR A 197 -5.55 29.00 4.53
CA THR A 197 -4.44 28.11 4.94
C THR A 197 -3.93 28.50 6.34
N PRO A 198 -3.73 27.54 7.24
CA PRO A 198 -3.13 27.78 8.54
C PRO A 198 -1.72 28.36 8.41
N GLN A 199 -1.37 29.25 9.36
CA GLN A 199 -0.07 29.89 9.38
C GLN A 199 0.83 29.25 10.43
N GLY A 200 2.01 28.76 10.00
CA GLY A 200 3.06 28.24 10.86
C GLY A 200 3.88 29.36 11.57
N PRO A 201 4.97 28.98 12.24
CA PRO A 201 5.56 27.64 12.22
C PRO A 201 4.82 26.63 13.11
N PHE A 202 4.71 25.38 12.64
CA PHE A 202 4.13 24.26 13.35
C PHE A 202 5.25 23.43 13.96
N ALA A 203 5.54 23.63 15.22
CA ALA A 203 6.66 22.99 15.91
C ALA A 203 6.63 21.45 15.79
N LEU A 204 7.73 20.84 15.35
CA LEU A 204 7.79 19.38 15.11
C LEU A 204 7.42 18.54 16.34
N PRO A 205 7.86 18.88 17.58
CA PRO A 205 7.42 18.16 18.78
C PRO A 205 5.90 18.23 19.02
N ALA A 206 5.27 19.37 18.69
CA ALA A 206 3.83 19.53 18.81
C ALA A 206 3.06 18.69 17.78
N GLN A 207 3.54 18.65 16.53
CA GLN A 207 2.99 17.75 15.50
C GLN A 207 3.09 16.28 15.94
N ARG A 208 4.24 15.88 16.49
CA ARG A 208 4.44 14.52 17.00
C ARG A 208 3.46 14.17 18.13
N GLN A 209 3.28 15.08 19.08
CA GLN A 209 2.35 14.85 20.20
C GLN A 209 0.91 14.74 19.73
N LEU A 210 0.50 15.58 18.78
CA LEU A 210 -0.82 15.48 18.14
C LEU A 210 -0.98 14.13 17.43
N GLY A 211 0.02 13.72 16.63
CA GLY A 211 0.02 12.42 15.97
C GLY A 211 -0.17 11.24 16.91
N LEU A 212 0.59 11.22 18.04
CA LEU A 212 0.46 10.17 19.05
C LEU A 212 -0.95 10.13 19.67
N SER A 213 -1.55 11.31 19.97
CA SER A 213 -2.91 11.38 20.51
C SER A 213 -3.97 10.89 19.50
N ILE A 214 -3.78 11.16 18.22
CA ILE A 214 -4.66 10.65 17.17
C ILE A 214 -4.51 9.14 16.99
N MET A 215 -3.28 8.61 17.03
CA MET A 215 -3.02 7.16 17.00
C MET A 215 -3.74 6.45 18.16
N GLU A 216 -3.70 7.02 19.36
CA GLU A 216 -4.41 6.50 20.52
C GLU A 216 -5.94 6.50 20.29
N THR A 217 -6.49 7.59 19.74
CA THR A 217 -7.90 7.68 19.35
C THR A 217 -8.29 6.61 18.32
N LEU A 218 -7.39 6.29 17.39
CA LEU A 218 -7.56 5.24 16.38
C LEU A 218 -7.26 3.82 16.91
N GLY A 219 -6.97 3.70 18.20
CA GLY A 219 -6.81 2.43 18.90
C GLY A 219 -5.46 1.75 18.67
N PHE A 220 -4.41 2.48 18.27
CA PHE A 220 -3.06 1.92 18.13
C PHE A 220 -2.54 1.44 19.49
N ASP A 221 -2.05 0.20 19.53
CA ASP A 221 -1.47 -0.37 20.75
C ASP A 221 0.03 -0.05 20.84
N PHE A 222 0.36 0.94 21.68
CA PHE A 222 1.74 1.35 21.94
C PHE A 222 2.59 0.32 22.71
N ASN A 223 1.99 -0.74 23.26
CA ASN A 223 2.76 -1.86 23.80
C ASN A 223 3.29 -2.78 22.69
N HIS A 224 2.70 -2.68 21.48
CA HIS A 224 3.03 -3.49 20.31
C HIS A 224 3.43 -2.63 19.12
N GLY A 225 3.96 -1.43 19.36
CA GLY A 225 4.45 -0.59 18.28
C GLY A 225 4.86 0.81 18.69
N ARG A 226 5.35 1.60 17.72
CA ARG A 226 5.87 2.95 17.94
C ARG A 226 5.78 3.81 16.68
N LEU A 227 5.90 5.14 16.88
CA LEU A 227 6.00 6.15 15.82
C LEU A 227 7.41 6.74 15.79
N ASP A 228 8.08 6.64 14.63
CA ASP A 228 9.39 7.22 14.36
C ASP A 228 9.35 8.22 13.19
N ILE A 229 10.53 8.75 12.82
CA ILE A 229 10.70 9.67 11.69
C ILE A 229 11.49 8.96 10.61
N SER A 230 11.05 9.10 9.36
CA SER A 230 11.80 8.64 8.19
C SER A 230 11.66 9.63 7.02
N ALA A 231 12.49 9.44 5.98
CA ALA A 231 12.41 10.24 4.77
C ALA A 231 11.10 10.02 3.99
N HIS A 232 10.61 8.78 4.00
CA HIS A 232 9.36 8.36 3.41
C HIS A 232 8.55 7.61 4.47
N PRO A 233 7.31 8.04 4.80
CA PRO A 233 6.44 7.33 5.72
C PRO A 233 6.24 5.87 5.30
N PHE A 234 6.18 4.97 6.26
CA PHE A 234 5.89 3.55 6.03
C PHE A 234 5.39 2.88 7.33
N CYS A 235 4.69 1.77 7.16
CA CYS A 235 4.40 0.81 8.21
C CYS A 235 5.27 -0.44 8.00
N GLY A 236 5.99 -0.86 9.04
CA GLY A 236 6.87 -2.01 9.02
C GLY A 236 6.94 -2.71 10.36
N GLY A 237 7.92 -3.58 10.52
CA GLY A 237 8.04 -4.42 11.71
C GLY A 237 7.28 -5.74 11.57
N VAL A 238 6.70 -6.18 12.65
CA VAL A 238 5.92 -7.43 12.75
C VAL A 238 4.68 -7.19 13.63
N PRO A 239 3.66 -8.06 13.62
CA PRO A 239 2.44 -7.87 14.41
C PRO A 239 2.65 -7.59 15.91
N GLU A 240 3.74 -8.09 16.48
CA GLU A 240 4.10 -7.89 17.90
C GLU A 240 4.92 -6.62 18.16
N ASP A 241 5.50 -6.02 17.10
CA ASP A 241 6.32 -4.79 17.15
C ASP A 241 6.15 -4.03 15.84
N VAL A 242 4.99 -3.38 15.68
CA VAL A 242 4.64 -2.61 14.48
C VAL A 242 5.27 -1.22 14.57
N ARG A 243 6.03 -0.87 13.56
CA ARG A 243 6.76 0.41 13.51
C ARG A 243 6.26 1.25 12.36
N ILE A 244 5.58 2.34 12.69
CA ILE A 244 5.15 3.33 11.70
C ILE A 244 6.06 4.54 11.74
N THR A 245 6.16 5.22 10.61
CA THR A 245 6.98 6.42 10.50
C THR A 245 6.20 7.55 9.84
N THR A 246 6.64 8.79 10.10
CA THR A 246 6.11 9.97 9.44
C THR A 246 7.23 10.95 9.13
N ARG A 247 6.88 11.99 8.37
CA ARG A 247 7.78 13.12 8.05
C ARG A 247 7.08 14.41 8.43
N TYR A 248 7.73 15.24 9.23
CA TYR A 248 7.20 16.52 9.67
C TYR A 248 7.73 17.70 8.85
N ASN A 249 6.92 18.76 8.73
CA ASN A 249 7.28 20.02 8.10
C ASN A 249 6.77 21.18 8.97
N GLU A 250 7.63 22.13 9.33
CA GLU A 250 7.25 23.28 10.15
C GLU A 250 6.31 24.25 9.45
N ASN A 251 6.22 24.19 8.12
CA ASN A 251 5.36 25.07 7.33
C ASN A 251 3.97 24.47 7.07
N GLU A 252 3.82 23.16 7.30
CA GLU A 252 2.61 22.44 6.97
C GLU A 252 2.46 21.19 7.86
N PHE A 253 1.34 21.03 8.58
CA PHE A 253 1.13 19.92 9.52
C PHE A 253 0.15 18.86 9.01
N LEU A 254 -0.72 19.20 8.05
CA LEU A 254 -1.79 18.30 7.63
C LEU A 254 -1.27 17.05 6.93
N SER A 255 -0.22 17.16 6.13
CA SER A 255 0.40 16.01 5.47
C SER A 255 0.93 15.00 6.49
N ALA A 256 1.62 15.49 7.53
CA ALA A 256 2.09 14.62 8.62
C ALA A 256 0.94 13.99 9.41
N LEU A 257 -0.13 14.76 9.68
CA LEU A 257 -1.31 14.27 10.39
C LEU A 257 -2.04 13.19 9.61
N MET A 258 -2.32 13.44 8.31
CA MET A 258 -2.99 12.45 7.45
C MET A 258 -2.10 11.22 7.22
N GLY A 259 -0.79 11.41 7.07
CA GLY A 259 0.17 10.31 6.99
C GLY A 259 0.18 9.42 8.25
N VAL A 260 0.14 10.02 9.42
CA VAL A 260 0.03 9.25 10.69
C VAL A 260 -1.29 8.46 10.74
N ILE A 261 -2.40 9.05 10.32
CA ILE A 261 -3.70 8.36 10.26
C ILE A 261 -3.63 7.18 9.26
N HIS A 262 -3.03 7.40 8.10
CA HIS A 262 -2.81 6.37 7.07
C HIS A 262 -1.99 5.20 7.63
N GLU A 263 -0.80 5.48 8.13
CA GLU A 263 0.09 4.44 8.67
C GLU A 263 -0.52 3.72 9.88
N THR A 264 -1.35 4.42 10.67
CA THR A 264 -2.10 3.79 11.77
C THR A 264 -3.11 2.77 11.24
N GLY A 265 -3.70 2.99 10.07
CA GLY A 265 -4.58 2.01 9.42
C GLY A 265 -3.86 0.71 9.09
N HIS A 266 -2.69 0.80 8.47
CA HIS A 266 -1.81 -0.35 8.24
C HIS A 266 -1.44 -1.05 9.54
N ALA A 267 -1.03 -0.28 10.54
CA ALA A 267 -0.59 -0.79 11.84
C ALA A 267 -1.72 -1.51 12.59
N ARG A 268 -2.95 -0.98 12.55
CA ARG A 268 -4.11 -1.61 13.17
C ARG A 268 -4.43 -2.97 12.55
N TYR A 269 -4.24 -3.12 11.23
CA TYR A 269 -4.38 -4.41 10.58
C TYR A 269 -3.31 -5.39 11.09
N GLU A 270 -2.05 -5.01 11.06
CA GLU A 270 -0.93 -5.84 11.52
C GLU A 270 -1.10 -6.26 13.00
N GLN A 271 -1.38 -5.33 13.89
CA GLN A 271 -1.56 -5.62 15.32
C GLN A 271 -2.72 -6.57 15.63
N ASN A 272 -3.70 -6.67 14.73
CA ASN A 272 -4.92 -7.46 14.91
C ASN A 272 -5.02 -8.69 14.01
N LEU A 273 -3.96 -9.04 13.30
CA LEU A 273 -3.84 -10.31 12.58
C LEU A 273 -3.98 -11.51 13.52
N PRO A 274 -4.45 -12.67 13.03
CA PRO A 274 -4.87 -13.79 13.87
C PRO A 274 -3.73 -14.37 14.71
N GLN A 275 -3.76 -14.11 16.02
CA GLN A 275 -2.73 -14.52 16.98
C GLN A 275 -2.58 -16.04 17.08
N GLN A 276 -3.68 -16.77 16.95
CA GLN A 276 -3.69 -18.23 17.05
C GLN A 276 -2.90 -18.93 15.95
N TRP A 277 -2.61 -18.23 14.84
CA TRP A 277 -1.85 -18.77 13.69
C TRP A 277 -0.49 -18.10 13.52
N ARG A 278 -0.06 -17.31 14.47
CA ARG A 278 1.22 -16.58 14.40
C ARG A 278 2.38 -17.47 14.02
N GLY A 279 3.25 -16.96 13.15
CA GLY A 279 4.37 -17.70 12.59
C GLY A 279 4.01 -18.64 11.45
N GLN A 280 2.75 -18.61 11.00
CA GLN A 280 2.29 -19.34 9.83
C GLN A 280 1.87 -18.38 8.71
N PRO A 281 2.03 -18.76 7.42
CA PRO A 281 1.64 -17.89 6.30
C PRO A 281 0.17 -17.48 6.33
N VAL A 282 -0.74 -18.35 6.77
CA VAL A 282 -2.17 -18.02 6.90
C VAL A 282 -2.46 -16.88 7.88
N ALA A 283 -1.53 -16.57 8.79
CA ALA A 283 -1.67 -15.46 9.73
C ALA A 283 -1.25 -14.08 9.13
N LEU A 284 -0.64 -14.06 7.96
CA LEU A 284 -0.21 -12.81 7.31
C LEU A 284 -1.39 -12.08 6.69
N ALA A 285 -1.23 -10.79 6.42
CA ALA A 285 -2.19 -9.98 5.67
C ALA A 285 -2.49 -10.61 4.29
N ARG A 286 -3.74 -10.49 3.81
CA ARG A 286 -4.19 -11.19 2.60
C ARG A 286 -3.47 -10.74 1.33
N SER A 287 -3.39 -9.43 1.08
CA SER A 287 -2.78 -8.87 -0.13
C SER A 287 -2.35 -7.43 0.10
N THR A 288 -1.59 -6.88 -0.84
CA THR A 288 -1.18 -5.48 -0.81
C THR A 288 -2.38 -4.54 -0.87
N ALA A 289 -3.38 -4.83 -1.72
CA ALA A 289 -4.57 -3.97 -1.82
C ALA A 289 -5.50 -4.09 -0.61
N ILE A 290 -5.63 -5.26 0.03
CA ILE A 290 -6.36 -5.38 1.30
C ILE A 290 -5.62 -4.63 2.40
N HIS A 291 -4.28 -4.69 2.42
CA HIS A 291 -3.46 -3.94 3.38
C HIS A 291 -3.63 -2.43 3.19
N GLU A 292 -3.56 -1.95 1.95
CA GLU A 292 -3.81 -0.55 1.60
C GLU A 292 -5.26 -0.12 1.88
N SER A 293 -6.22 -1.03 1.78
CA SER A 293 -7.60 -0.70 2.11
C SER A 293 -7.78 -0.33 3.58
N GLN A 294 -6.94 -0.83 4.48
CA GLN A 294 -7.02 -0.52 5.91
C GLN A 294 -6.43 0.87 6.22
N SER A 295 -5.35 1.26 5.53
CA SER A 295 -4.80 2.61 5.60
C SER A 295 -5.77 3.65 5.04
N LEU A 296 -6.32 3.38 3.85
CA LEU A 296 -7.28 4.27 3.18
C LEU A 296 -8.65 4.28 3.88
N PHE A 297 -9.05 3.19 4.54
CA PHE A 297 -10.22 3.20 5.42
C PHE A 297 -10.03 4.22 6.55
N MET A 298 -8.87 4.20 7.21
CA MET A 298 -8.59 5.13 8.29
C MET A 298 -8.35 6.57 7.80
N GLU A 299 -7.59 6.77 6.73
CA GLU A 299 -7.30 8.10 6.20
C GLU A 299 -8.47 8.67 5.40
N MET A 300 -8.84 8.00 4.32
CA MET A 300 -9.79 8.58 3.36
C MET A 300 -11.23 8.46 3.83
N GLN A 301 -11.65 7.31 4.35
CA GLN A 301 -13.04 7.12 4.75
C GLN A 301 -13.34 7.79 6.09
N LEU A 302 -12.58 7.46 7.12
CA LEU A 302 -12.76 7.97 8.49
C LEU A 302 -12.09 9.34 8.68
N GLY A 303 -10.79 9.45 8.48
CA GLY A 303 -9.96 10.60 8.84
C GLY A 303 -10.32 11.90 8.12
N ARG A 304 -10.81 11.81 6.89
CA ARG A 304 -11.30 12.95 6.11
C ARG A 304 -12.81 13.17 6.20
N SER A 305 -13.52 12.39 7.02
CA SER A 305 -14.94 12.66 7.28
C SER A 305 -15.13 13.93 8.10
N ARG A 306 -16.26 14.63 7.86
CA ARG A 306 -16.60 15.85 8.60
C ARG A 306 -16.63 15.59 10.10
N GLU A 307 -17.21 14.49 10.50
CA GLU A 307 -17.41 14.08 11.89
C GLU A 307 -16.07 13.89 12.61
N PHE A 308 -15.15 13.16 11.98
CA PHE A 308 -13.82 12.94 12.55
C PHE A 308 -12.99 14.22 12.60
N LEU A 309 -13.02 15.04 11.55
CA LEU A 309 -12.32 16.32 11.49
C LEU A 309 -12.83 17.27 12.58
N GLN A 310 -14.16 17.34 12.79
CA GLN A 310 -14.74 18.14 13.88
C GLN A 310 -14.35 17.59 15.26
N ARG A 311 -14.25 16.27 15.40
CA ARG A 311 -13.82 15.63 16.66
C ARG A 311 -12.39 15.97 17.03
N ILE A 312 -11.46 15.98 16.06
CA ILE A 312 -10.04 16.27 16.35
C ILE A 312 -9.71 17.76 16.36
N LEU A 313 -10.54 18.62 15.79
CA LEU A 313 -10.29 20.06 15.65
C LEU A 313 -9.96 20.76 16.99
N PRO A 314 -10.61 20.48 18.11
CA PRO A 314 -10.22 21.06 19.41
C PRO A 314 -8.77 20.73 19.80
N GLN A 315 -8.29 19.53 19.50
CA GLN A 315 -6.90 19.13 19.77
C GLN A 315 -5.93 19.86 18.83
N VAL A 316 -6.29 20.05 17.54
CA VAL A 316 -5.51 20.81 16.57
C VAL A 316 -5.38 22.28 17.03
N ILE A 317 -6.48 22.90 17.46
CA ILE A 317 -6.49 24.27 17.99
C ILE A 317 -5.66 24.38 19.28
N ALA A 318 -5.79 23.43 20.20
CA ALA A 318 -5.00 23.41 21.43
C ALA A 318 -3.49 23.27 21.14
N THR A 319 -3.14 22.58 20.06
CA THR A 319 -1.75 22.33 19.66
C THR A 319 -1.12 23.53 18.94
N PHE A 320 -1.84 24.18 18.02
CA PHE A 320 -1.28 25.18 17.11
C PHE A 320 -1.87 26.60 17.30
N GLY A 321 -2.76 26.76 18.25
CA GLY A 321 -3.44 28.03 18.51
C GLY A 321 -4.71 28.21 17.67
N ASP A 322 -5.58 29.10 18.13
CA ASP A 322 -6.80 29.46 17.41
C ASP A 322 -6.47 30.39 16.23
N GLN A 323 -6.90 29.96 15.04
CA GLN A 323 -6.71 30.67 13.79
C GLN A 323 -8.00 30.60 12.95
N SER A 324 -8.27 31.61 12.13
CA SER A 324 -9.41 31.61 11.21
C SER A 324 -9.41 30.42 10.26
N ALA A 325 -8.22 29.90 9.94
CA ALA A 325 -8.03 28.67 9.15
C ALA A 325 -8.55 27.40 9.86
N LEU A 326 -8.60 27.38 11.18
CA LEU A 326 -9.04 26.26 12.02
C LEU A 326 -10.51 26.37 12.45
N GLN A 327 -11.32 27.13 11.73
CA GLN A 327 -12.78 27.07 11.86
C GLN A 327 -13.30 25.78 11.19
N ALA A 328 -14.29 25.12 11.80
CA ALA A 328 -14.72 23.78 11.43
C ALA A 328 -14.98 23.57 9.93
N ASP A 329 -15.75 24.47 9.31
CA ASP A 329 -16.06 24.35 7.88
C ASP A 329 -14.86 24.62 6.99
N ASN A 330 -13.95 25.51 7.40
CA ASN A 330 -12.72 25.74 6.66
C ASN A 330 -11.75 24.57 6.80
N PHE A 331 -11.65 23.98 7.99
CA PHE A 331 -10.79 22.84 8.23
C PHE A 331 -11.22 21.62 7.40
N VAL A 332 -12.53 21.38 7.29
CA VAL A 332 -13.07 20.34 6.39
C VAL A 332 -12.73 20.66 4.93
N ARG A 333 -13.00 21.89 4.46
CA ARG A 333 -12.65 22.29 3.08
C ARG A 333 -11.16 22.17 2.78
N LEU A 334 -10.31 22.53 3.73
CA LEU A 334 -8.86 22.45 3.60
C LEU A 334 -8.37 20.99 3.44
N THR A 335 -8.91 20.07 4.22
CA THR A 335 -8.54 18.65 4.17
C THR A 335 -9.13 17.89 2.98
N GLN A 336 -10.21 18.41 2.40
CA GLN A 336 -10.90 17.83 1.25
C GLN A 336 -10.65 18.61 -0.06
N GLN A 337 -9.57 19.40 -0.12
CA GLN A 337 -9.21 20.09 -1.36
C GLN A 337 -8.82 19.10 -2.44
N VAL A 338 -9.34 19.33 -3.66
CA VAL A 338 -8.99 18.62 -4.88
C VAL A 338 -8.15 19.56 -5.76
N LYS A 339 -6.89 19.16 -5.96
CA LYS A 339 -5.92 19.95 -6.74
C LYS A 339 -5.09 18.99 -7.60
N PRO A 340 -5.53 18.70 -8.83
CA PRO A 340 -4.74 17.88 -9.73
C PRO A 340 -3.32 18.44 -9.86
N GLY A 341 -2.34 17.57 -9.62
CA GLY A 341 -0.92 17.94 -9.66
C GLY A 341 -0.09 16.88 -10.37
N LEU A 342 1.18 17.18 -10.63
CA LEU A 342 2.07 16.28 -11.36
C LEU A 342 2.48 15.06 -10.53
N ILE A 343 2.59 15.22 -9.22
CA ILE A 343 3.21 14.22 -8.31
C ILE A 343 2.14 13.33 -7.68
N ARG A 344 2.24 12.02 -7.92
CA ARG A 344 1.30 11.02 -7.42
C ARG A 344 1.20 11.00 -5.89
N VAL A 345 2.32 11.03 -5.19
CA VAL A 345 2.33 10.96 -3.72
C VAL A 345 1.69 12.17 -3.03
N ASP A 346 1.55 13.28 -3.76
CA ASP A 346 0.89 14.50 -3.27
C ASP A 346 -0.56 14.61 -3.78
N ALA A 347 -1.03 13.63 -4.57
CA ALA A 347 -2.36 13.68 -5.19
C ALA A 347 -3.47 13.53 -4.15
N ASP A 348 -4.56 14.26 -4.37
CA ASP A 348 -5.80 14.12 -3.60
C ASP A 348 -6.55 12.82 -3.93
N GLU A 349 -7.54 12.47 -3.09
CA GLU A 349 -8.33 11.24 -3.22
C GLU A 349 -8.96 11.05 -4.60
N LEU A 350 -9.36 12.15 -5.24
CA LEU A 350 -10.09 12.11 -6.51
C LEU A 350 -9.15 12.01 -7.73
N SER A 351 -7.99 12.67 -7.68
CA SER A 351 -7.01 12.63 -8.77
C SER A 351 -6.06 11.43 -8.70
N TYR A 352 -5.89 10.81 -7.51
CA TYR A 352 -4.98 9.69 -7.29
C TYR A 352 -5.23 8.48 -8.21
N PRO A 353 -6.48 8.01 -8.43
CA PRO A 353 -6.72 6.88 -9.33
C PRO A 353 -6.25 7.11 -10.77
N ALA A 354 -6.34 8.34 -11.28
CA ALA A 354 -5.85 8.68 -12.62
C ALA A 354 -4.32 8.49 -12.72
N HIS A 355 -3.58 8.87 -11.68
CA HIS A 355 -2.14 8.61 -11.58
C HIS A 355 -1.80 7.11 -11.57
N VAL A 356 -2.60 6.30 -10.90
CA VAL A 356 -2.40 4.85 -10.84
C VAL A 356 -2.73 4.20 -12.18
N ILE A 357 -3.86 4.54 -12.78
CA ILE A 357 -4.33 3.95 -14.04
C ILE A 357 -3.31 4.19 -15.17
N LEU A 358 -2.78 5.40 -15.30
CA LEU A 358 -1.77 5.66 -16.34
C LEU A 358 -0.51 4.81 -16.17
N ARG A 359 -0.07 4.57 -14.92
CA ARG A 359 1.08 3.70 -14.63
C ARG A 359 0.78 2.24 -14.94
N TYR A 360 -0.39 1.78 -14.56
CA TYR A 360 -0.88 0.44 -14.89
C TYR A 360 -0.85 0.19 -16.41
N GLU A 361 -1.40 1.12 -17.18
CA GLU A 361 -1.47 0.97 -18.64
C GLU A 361 -0.07 0.96 -19.29
N ILE A 362 0.87 1.77 -18.77
CA ILE A 362 2.25 1.81 -19.26
C ILE A 362 3.01 0.54 -18.86
N GLU A 363 2.98 0.15 -17.58
CA GLU A 363 3.75 -1.01 -17.12
C GLU A 363 3.22 -2.31 -17.70
N GLN A 364 1.93 -2.44 -17.91
CA GLN A 364 1.32 -3.57 -18.56
C GLN A 364 1.83 -3.72 -20.00
N ALA A 365 1.75 -2.66 -20.80
CA ALA A 365 2.24 -2.66 -22.19
C ALA A 365 3.76 -2.92 -22.25
N LEU A 366 4.51 -2.37 -21.29
CA LEU A 366 5.96 -2.57 -21.18
C LEU A 366 6.32 -4.03 -20.88
N ILE A 367 5.65 -4.67 -19.93
CA ILE A 367 5.93 -6.06 -19.53
C ILE A 367 5.48 -7.06 -20.60
N GLU A 368 4.35 -6.82 -21.26
CA GLU A 368 3.89 -7.65 -22.38
C GLU A 368 4.77 -7.47 -23.64
N GLY A 369 5.59 -6.43 -23.71
CA GLY A 369 6.50 -6.13 -24.81
C GLY A 369 5.81 -5.41 -25.98
N GLU A 370 4.70 -4.75 -25.73
CA GLU A 370 3.97 -3.94 -26.69
C GLU A 370 4.65 -2.58 -26.91
N ILE A 371 5.41 -2.10 -25.93
CA ILE A 371 6.22 -0.87 -25.98
C ILE A 371 7.63 -1.12 -25.42
N GLU A 372 8.55 -0.20 -25.70
CA GLU A 372 9.89 -0.20 -25.15
C GLU A 372 10.08 0.96 -24.15
N VAL A 373 11.21 0.95 -23.40
CA VAL A 373 11.51 1.97 -22.39
C VAL A 373 11.49 3.39 -22.97
N GLU A 374 11.93 3.53 -24.22
CA GLU A 374 11.97 4.81 -24.94
C GLU A 374 10.58 5.42 -25.20
N ASP A 375 9.53 4.61 -25.23
CA ASP A 375 8.16 5.05 -25.50
C ASP A 375 7.49 5.65 -24.24
N ILE A 376 8.03 5.36 -23.05
CA ILE A 376 7.44 5.75 -21.77
C ILE A 376 7.15 7.25 -21.68
N PRO A 377 8.08 8.18 -22.01
CA PRO A 377 7.80 9.62 -21.86
C PRO A 377 6.64 10.10 -22.71
N ALA A 378 6.56 9.68 -23.96
CA ALA A 378 5.49 10.10 -24.87
C ALA A 378 4.12 9.59 -24.42
N LEU A 379 4.05 8.33 -23.98
CA LEU A 379 2.83 7.75 -23.41
C LEU A 379 2.44 8.40 -22.08
N TRP A 380 3.42 8.70 -21.24
CA TRP A 380 3.18 9.43 -20.00
C TRP A 380 2.56 10.80 -20.25
N ASP A 381 3.14 11.59 -21.17
CA ASP A 381 2.64 12.91 -21.52
C ASP A 381 1.21 12.85 -22.07
N GLU A 382 0.93 11.89 -22.96
CA GLU A 382 -0.40 11.66 -23.51
C GLU A 382 -1.42 11.34 -22.39
N LYS A 383 -1.10 10.39 -21.54
CA LYS A 383 -2.01 9.90 -20.49
C LYS A 383 -2.22 10.94 -19.37
N MET A 384 -1.20 11.68 -18.99
CA MET A 384 -1.32 12.80 -18.03
C MET A 384 -2.24 13.88 -18.58
N MET A 385 -2.11 14.24 -19.86
CA MET A 385 -2.98 15.20 -20.51
C MET A 385 -4.43 14.70 -20.60
N GLN A 386 -4.64 13.43 -20.96
CA GLN A 386 -5.98 12.85 -21.10
C GLN A 386 -6.71 12.72 -19.77
N SER A 387 -6.01 12.29 -18.71
CA SER A 387 -6.63 11.95 -17.42
C SER A 387 -6.72 13.10 -16.45
N LEU A 388 -5.76 14.01 -16.47
CA LEU A 388 -5.61 15.10 -15.50
C LEU A 388 -5.52 16.49 -16.11
N GLY A 389 -5.42 16.59 -17.44
CA GLY A 389 -5.25 17.87 -18.14
C GLY A 389 -3.89 18.52 -17.89
N LEU A 390 -2.87 17.74 -17.54
CA LEU A 390 -1.55 18.25 -17.14
C LEU A 390 -0.49 17.94 -18.20
N ASP A 391 0.31 18.95 -18.55
CA ASP A 391 1.42 18.86 -19.49
C ASP A 391 2.73 18.50 -18.77
N THR A 392 3.32 17.36 -19.12
CA THR A 392 4.59 16.87 -18.57
C THR A 392 5.73 16.88 -19.57
N ARG A 393 5.52 17.38 -20.80
CA ARG A 393 6.53 17.36 -21.86
C ARG A 393 7.83 18.03 -21.44
N GLY A 394 8.92 17.27 -21.51
CA GLY A 394 10.26 17.72 -21.11
C GLY A 394 10.49 17.79 -19.59
N ASN A 395 9.50 17.52 -18.77
CA ASN A 395 9.62 17.42 -17.32
C ASN A 395 9.58 15.95 -16.88
N TYR A 396 10.64 15.20 -17.14
CA TYR A 396 10.74 13.80 -16.76
C TYR A 396 10.83 13.62 -15.24
N ARG A 397 11.45 14.57 -14.54
CA ARG A 397 11.63 14.56 -13.08
C ARG A 397 10.32 14.44 -12.34
N ASP A 398 9.31 15.23 -12.69
CA ASP A 398 8.00 15.25 -12.08
C ASP A 398 6.96 14.48 -12.93
N GLY A 399 7.40 13.94 -14.08
CA GLY A 399 6.67 13.03 -14.95
C GLY A 399 7.08 11.58 -14.70
N CYS A 400 7.55 10.89 -15.75
CA CYS A 400 7.78 9.45 -15.76
C CYS A 400 8.92 8.95 -14.86
N MET A 401 9.74 9.83 -14.29
CA MET A 401 10.83 9.48 -13.36
C MET A 401 10.46 9.67 -11.88
N GLN A 402 9.22 10.04 -11.56
CA GLN A 402 8.87 10.45 -10.20
C GLN A 402 8.82 9.31 -9.18
N ASP A 403 8.58 8.08 -9.61
CA ASP A 403 8.40 6.93 -8.73
C ASP A 403 9.60 6.00 -8.71
N ILE A 404 9.90 5.44 -7.54
CA ILE A 404 10.99 4.49 -7.33
C ILE A 404 10.63 3.06 -7.80
N HIS A 405 9.34 2.71 -7.87
CA HIS A 405 8.84 1.34 -8.06
C HIS A 405 9.45 0.61 -9.26
N TRP A 406 9.60 1.31 -10.38
CA TRP A 406 10.14 0.69 -11.59
C TRP A 406 11.65 0.49 -11.53
N THR A 407 12.37 1.22 -10.65
CA THR A 407 13.82 1.11 -10.55
C THR A 407 14.29 -0.25 -10.05
N ASP A 408 13.48 -0.91 -9.23
CA ASP A 408 13.72 -2.26 -8.67
C ASP A 408 12.78 -3.34 -9.24
N GLY A 409 12.06 -2.99 -10.29
CA GLY A 409 11.22 -3.94 -11.03
C GLY A 409 9.93 -4.32 -10.33
N ALA A 410 9.35 -3.43 -9.50
CA ALA A 410 8.06 -3.63 -8.84
C ALA A 410 6.88 -3.41 -9.80
N PHE A 411 6.88 -4.08 -10.96
CA PHE A 411 5.78 -4.07 -11.91
C PHE A 411 4.61 -4.92 -11.40
N GLY A 412 3.38 -4.44 -11.57
CA GLY A 412 2.17 -5.05 -11.02
C GLY A 412 1.78 -4.53 -9.64
N TYR A 413 2.59 -3.65 -9.05
CA TYR A 413 2.32 -3.06 -7.72
C TYR A 413 1.28 -1.93 -7.78
N PHE A 414 1.39 -0.99 -8.74
CA PHE A 414 0.56 0.21 -8.79
C PHE A 414 -0.95 -0.02 -8.74
N PRO A 415 -1.53 -1.05 -9.39
CA PRO A 415 -2.97 -1.30 -9.30
C PRO A 415 -3.49 -1.45 -7.88
N THR A 416 -2.67 -1.97 -6.96
CA THR A 416 -3.08 -2.25 -5.58
C THR A 416 -3.49 -1.01 -4.80
N TYR A 417 -2.95 0.15 -5.13
CA TYR A 417 -3.33 1.43 -4.52
C TYR A 417 -4.79 1.81 -4.79
N THR A 418 -5.21 1.79 -6.07
CA THR A 418 -6.59 2.13 -6.44
C THR A 418 -7.56 1.02 -6.05
N LEU A 419 -7.16 -0.25 -6.13
CA LEU A 419 -7.93 -1.36 -5.58
C LEU A 419 -8.16 -1.18 -4.08
N GLY A 420 -7.12 -0.80 -3.33
CA GLY A 420 -7.21 -0.49 -1.90
C GLY A 420 -8.23 0.61 -1.60
N ALA A 421 -8.25 1.69 -2.39
CA ALA A 421 -9.23 2.76 -2.26
C ALA A 421 -10.67 2.28 -2.48
N MET A 422 -10.89 1.44 -3.50
CA MET A 422 -12.21 0.87 -3.78
C MET A 422 -12.65 -0.10 -2.67
N TYR A 423 -11.75 -0.96 -2.20
CA TYR A 423 -12.03 -1.86 -1.08
C TYR A 423 -12.37 -1.06 0.18
N ALA A 424 -11.64 0.01 0.48
CA ALA A 424 -11.90 0.87 1.63
C ALA A 424 -13.31 1.49 1.57
N ALA A 425 -13.72 2.00 0.41
CA ALA A 425 -15.06 2.58 0.21
C ALA A 425 -16.16 1.52 0.36
N GLN A 426 -15.98 0.33 -0.20
CA GLN A 426 -16.94 -0.78 -0.08
C GLN A 426 -17.07 -1.27 1.37
N LEU A 427 -15.94 -1.42 2.08
CA LEU A 427 -15.92 -1.79 3.50
C LEU A 427 -16.59 -0.74 4.37
N PHE A 428 -16.29 0.55 4.15
CA PHE A 428 -16.87 1.65 4.93
C PHE A 428 -18.40 1.75 4.76
N ARG A 429 -18.88 1.55 3.52
CA ARG A 429 -20.33 1.42 3.28
C ARG A 429 -20.95 0.28 4.08
N SER A 430 -20.28 -0.87 4.14
CA SER A 430 -20.79 -2.04 4.89
C SER A 430 -20.79 -1.78 6.40
N VAL A 431 -19.77 -1.05 6.91
CA VAL A 431 -19.77 -0.57 8.30
C VAL A 431 -20.94 0.37 8.56
N HIS A 432 -21.24 1.32 7.65
CA HIS A 432 -22.40 2.20 7.78
C HIS A 432 -23.74 1.45 7.83
N LEU A 433 -23.87 0.38 7.06
CA LEU A 433 -25.08 -0.46 7.09
C LEU A 433 -25.20 -1.27 8.40
N ALA A 434 -24.07 -1.73 8.91
CA ALA A 434 -24.02 -2.51 10.15
C ALA A 434 -24.19 -1.63 11.42
N ILE A 435 -23.80 -0.35 11.35
CA ILE A 435 -23.77 0.59 12.45
C ILE A 435 -24.53 1.87 12.05
N PRO A 436 -25.89 1.91 12.16
CA PRO A 436 -26.67 3.04 11.69
C PRO A 436 -26.34 4.39 12.34
N GLN A 437 -25.82 4.40 13.58
CA GLN A 437 -25.39 5.60 14.31
C GLN A 437 -23.90 5.95 14.09
N LEU A 438 -23.26 5.43 13.04
CA LEU A 438 -21.82 5.56 12.81
C LEU A 438 -21.32 7.01 12.86
N SER A 439 -22.01 7.96 12.21
CA SER A 439 -21.63 9.37 12.18
C SER A 439 -21.59 9.97 13.59
N GLU A 440 -22.57 9.65 14.44
CA GLU A 440 -22.63 10.10 15.84
C GLU A 440 -21.47 9.50 16.66
N LEU A 441 -21.20 8.20 16.51
CA LEU A 441 -20.08 7.53 17.17
C LEU A 441 -18.72 8.14 16.79
N ILE A 442 -18.51 8.40 15.50
CA ILE A 442 -17.28 9.07 15.02
C ILE A 442 -17.14 10.45 15.67
N GLN A 443 -18.21 11.25 15.69
CA GLN A 443 -18.19 12.59 16.27
C GLN A 443 -17.87 12.57 17.78
N HIS A 444 -18.30 11.54 18.52
CA HIS A 444 -17.97 11.36 19.94
C HIS A 444 -16.62 10.67 20.16
N GLY A 445 -15.99 10.13 19.14
CA GLY A 445 -14.73 9.37 19.24
C GLY A 445 -14.92 7.94 19.75
N GLU A 446 -16.14 7.41 19.67
CA GLU A 446 -16.51 6.05 20.07
C GLU A 446 -16.29 5.07 18.90
N LEU A 447 -15.03 4.82 18.56
CA LEU A 447 -14.66 4.06 17.35
C LEU A 447 -14.59 2.54 17.56
N GLN A 448 -14.72 2.05 18.81
CA GLN A 448 -14.61 0.62 19.10
C GLN A 448 -15.55 -0.26 18.26
N PRO A 449 -16.84 0.10 18.03
CA PRO A 449 -17.72 -0.69 17.17
C PRO A 449 -17.23 -0.83 15.73
N VAL A 450 -16.52 0.16 15.18
CA VAL A 450 -15.88 0.11 13.86
C VAL A 450 -14.73 -0.89 13.89
N PHE A 451 -13.89 -0.83 14.92
CA PHE A 451 -12.75 -1.74 15.06
C PHE A 451 -13.20 -3.18 15.29
N ASP A 452 -14.26 -3.40 16.06
CA ASP A 452 -14.85 -4.72 16.27
C ASP A 452 -15.39 -5.29 14.96
N TRP A 453 -16.02 -4.46 14.12
CA TRP A 453 -16.49 -4.89 12.81
C TRP A 453 -15.32 -5.28 11.88
N LEU A 454 -14.27 -4.45 11.82
CA LEU A 454 -13.07 -4.74 11.03
C LEU A 454 -12.34 -6.00 11.53
N GLN A 455 -12.23 -6.16 12.87
CA GLN A 455 -11.67 -7.37 13.48
C GLN A 455 -12.44 -8.61 13.06
N GLN A 456 -13.76 -8.57 13.16
CA GLN A 456 -14.62 -9.72 12.87
C GLN A 456 -14.64 -10.08 11.39
N ASN A 457 -14.62 -9.09 10.49
CA ASN A 457 -14.87 -9.33 9.07
C ASN A 457 -13.58 -9.35 8.21
N ILE A 458 -12.48 -8.73 8.68
CA ILE A 458 -11.23 -8.62 7.93
C ILE A 458 -10.05 -9.15 8.74
N TRP A 459 -9.69 -8.52 9.86
CA TRP A 459 -8.39 -8.69 10.48
C TRP A 459 -8.13 -10.10 11.00
N GLN A 460 -9.11 -10.72 11.68
CA GLN A 460 -8.96 -12.06 12.25
C GLN A 460 -8.82 -13.21 11.24
N HIS A 461 -9.00 -12.90 9.95
CA HIS A 461 -8.95 -13.93 8.92
C HIS A 461 -7.57 -14.12 8.30
N GLY A 462 -6.68 -13.11 8.41
CA GLY A 462 -5.36 -13.16 7.76
C GLY A 462 -5.49 -13.52 6.28
N SER A 463 -4.72 -14.50 5.84
CA SER A 463 -4.74 -15.04 4.48
C SER A 463 -5.60 -16.32 4.32
N ARG A 464 -6.52 -16.60 5.25
CA ARG A 464 -7.38 -17.79 5.19
C ARG A 464 -8.26 -17.84 3.94
N PHE A 465 -8.76 -16.70 3.47
CA PHE A 465 -9.63 -16.58 2.30
C PHE A 465 -8.89 -15.92 1.14
N SER A 466 -9.33 -16.14 -0.09
CA SER A 466 -8.93 -15.27 -1.21
C SER A 466 -9.47 -13.86 -0.99
N THR A 467 -8.92 -12.86 -1.69
CA THR A 467 -9.41 -11.46 -1.62
C THR A 467 -10.90 -11.38 -1.92
N ASP A 468 -11.38 -12.01 -3.00
CA ASP A 468 -12.80 -12.02 -3.36
C ASP A 468 -13.67 -12.63 -2.26
N GLN A 469 -13.25 -13.79 -1.73
CA GLN A 469 -14.03 -14.45 -0.68
C GLN A 469 -14.06 -13.64 0.61
N LEU A 470 -12.96 -12.96 0.96
CA LEU A 470 -12.89 -12.06 2.12
C LEU A 470 -13.87 -10.90 1.95
N LEU A 471 -13.91 -10.27 0.77
CA LEU A 471 -14.84 -9.18 0.47
C LEU A 471 -16.30 -9.65 0.46
N ILE A 472 -16.60 -10.77 -0.19
CA ILE A 472 -17.96 -11.34 -0.22
C ILE A 472 -18.44 -11.64 1.20
N ASN A 473 -17.58 -12.23 2.04
CA ASN A 473 -17.92 -12.52 3.43
C ASN A 473 -18.19 -11.25 4.24
N ALA A 474 -17.40 -10.18 4.01
CA ALA A 474 -17.49 -8.92 4.74
C ALA A 474 -18.63 -8.01 4.24
N THR A 475 -18.89 -7.99 2.93
CA THR A 475 -19.75 -6.97 2.30
C THR A 475 -20.95 -7.52 1.54
N GLY A 476 -21.00 -8.84 1.31
CA GLY A 476 -22.05 -9.53 0.57
C GLY A 476 -21.77 -9.68 -0.92
N GLU A 477 -20.76 -9.01 -1.46
CA GLU A 477 -20.40 -9.06 -2.89
C GLU A 477 -18.89 -8.90 -3.12
N ALA A 478 -18.40 -9.30 -4.29
CA ALA A 478 -17.04 -9.03 -4.73
C ALA A 478 -16.82 -7.51 -4.95
N LEU A 479 -15.61 -7.13 -5.38
CA LEU A 479 -15.31 -5.72 -5.65
C LEU A 479 -16.35 -5.10 -6.59
N ASN A 480 -16.93 -3.99 -6.14
CA ASN A 480 -17.89 -3.19 -6.89
C ASN A 480 -17.47 -1.72 -6.92
N PRO A 481 -16.90 -1.22 -8.05
CA PRO A 481 -16.43 0.14 -8.19
C PRO A 481 -17.46 1.23 -7.94
N ALA A 482 -18.74 0.90 -8.05
CA ALA A 482 -19.84 1.85 -7.84
C ALA A 482 -19.83 2.46 -6.42
N PHE A 483 -19.37 1.71 -5.40
CA PHE A 483 -19.28 2.24 -4.03
C PHE A 483 -18.20 3.32 -3.89
N PHE A 484 -17.09 3.18 -4.59
CA PHE A 484 -16.06 4.21 -4.63
C PHE A 484 -16.57 5.48 -5.32
N ARG A 485 -17.25 5.34 -6.46
CA ARG A 485 -17.90 6.46 -7.14
C ARG A 485 -18.92 7.17 -6.24
N GLN A 486 -19.82 6.43 -5.61
CA GLN A 486 -20.84 6.99 -4.69
C GLN A 486 -20.18 7.75 -3.53
N HIS A 487 -19.13 7.21 -2.96
CA HIS A 487 -18.35 7.87 -1.91
C HIS A 487 -17.78 9.22 -2.37
N LEU A 488 -17.13 9.25 -3.53
CA LEU A 488 -16.55 10.48 -4.08
C LEU A 488 -17.63 11.53 -4.43
N GLU A 489 -18.72 11.14 -5.08
CA GLU A 489 -19.85 12.02 -5.38
C GLU A 489 -20.47 12.59 -4.10
N GLN A 490 -20.67 11.77 -3.08
CA GLN A 490 -21.24 12.20 -1.81
C GLN A 490 -20.33 13.20 -1.10
N ARG A 491 -19.03 12.91 -1.01
CA ARG A 491 -18.05 13.76 -0.31
C ARG A 491 -17.84 15.09 -1.03
N TYR A 492 -17.70 15.08 -2.34
CA TYR A 492 -17.21 16.25 -3.07
C TYR A 492 -18.31 17.05 -3.79
N LEU A 493 -19.40 16.42 -4.19
CA LEU A 493 -20.51 17.11 -4.86
C LEU A 493 -21.71 17.37 -3.96
N ASN A 494 -22.04 16.46 -3.04
CA ASN A 494 -23.30 16.52 -2.28
C ASN A 494 -23.11 16.98 -0.83
N SER A 495 -21.85 17.27 -0.39
CA SER A 495 -21.51 17.75 0.96
C SER A 495 -21.62 19.27 1.09
#